data_187b6f8005d719eb1f74c1c2536097a5
#
_entry.id   187b6f8005d719eb1f74c1c2536097a5
#
_cell.length_a   1.000
_cell.length_b   1.000
_cell.length_c   1.000
_cell.angle_alpha   90.00
_cell.angle_beta   90.00
_cell.angle_gamma   90.00
#
_symmetry.space_group_name_H-M   'P 1'
#
loop_
_entity.id
_entity.type
_entity.pdbx_description
1 polymer ?
#
loop_
_entity_poly.entity_id
_entity_poly.type
_entity_poly.pdbx_seq_one_letter_code
_entity_poly.pdbx_strand_id
1 'polypeptide(L)'
;MKIGYGRVSTAEQNTARQEVLMRSLDVGKMYIDKMSGKSKDRPQLNEMLDNLCEGDIVVVESISRLARSTKDLLSLIEKFQEKGVDFVSQKESFDTSTPQGKFMLTVFAAMAELEREQTGQRQKEGIAAMPVVDGKRESAKTGRGFGRPKQEIDSIDLKDGETVVEACARLGISRSTYHRRMREASTCGLS
;
A
#
# COMPACT_ATOMS: atom_id res chain seq x y z
N MET A 1 28.65 3.11 -5.31
CA MET A 1 29.20 1.82 -4.77
C MET A 1 28.13 0.73 -4.84
N LYS A 2 28.50 -0.58 -4.56
CA LYS A 2 27.46 -1.63 -4.49
C LYS A 2 26.91 -1.73 -3.07
N ILE A 3 25.57 -1.68 -2.95
CA ILE A 3 24.83 -1.72 -1.69
C ILE A 3 23.90 -2.93 -1.71
N GLY A 4 24.07 -3.84 -0.76
CA GLY A 4 23.25 -5.04 -0.64
C GLY A 4 22.00 -4.80 0.20
N TYR A 5 20.87 -5.35 -0.24
CA TYR A 5 19.69 -5.43 0.59
C TYR A 5 19.21 -6.88 0.71
N GLY A 6 18.89 -7.28 1.93
CA GLY A 6 18.35 -8.60 2.24
C GLY A 6 17.15 -8.54 3.17
N ARG A 7 16.22 -9.48 2.99
CA ARG A 7 15.09 -9.69 3.88
C ARG A 7 15.05 -11.14 4.32
N VAL A 8 15.19 -11.40 5.63
CA VAL A 8 15.20 -12.74 6.20
C VAL A 8 14.02 -12.95 7.14
N SER A 9 13.39 -14.12 7.08
CA SER A 9 12.55 -14.61 8.17
C SER A 9 13.48 -15.12 9.28
N THR A 10 13.09 -15.04 10.51
CA THR A 10 13.81 -15.27 11.78
C THR A 10 14.82 -16.43 11.89
N ALA A 11 15.13 -17.17 10.83
CA ALA A 11 16.09 -18.26 10.83
C ALA A 11 17.52 -17.74 10.51
N GLU A 12 18.43 -17.87 11.47
CA GLU A 12 19.84 -17.45 11.37
C GLU A 12 20.60 -18.01 10.16
N GLN A 13 20.27 -19.22 9.72
CA GLN A 13 20.91 -19.87 8.57
C GLN A 13 20.72 -19.14 7.24
N ASN A 14 19.58 -18.42 7.04
CA ASN A 14 19.33 -17.67 5.81
C ASN A 14 20.12 -16.36 5.74
N THR A 15 20.48 -15.77 6.89
CA THR A 15 21.25 -14.53 6.94
C THR A 15 22.70 -14.78 6.51
N ALA A 16 23.33 -15.81 7.06
CA ALA A 16 24.73 -16.15 6.74
C ALA A 16 24.91 -16.46 5.24
N ARG A 17 23.96 -17.19 4.63
CA ARG A 17 24.01 -17.48 3.19
C ARG A 17 23.91 -16.20 2.34
N GLN A 18 23.03 -15.29 2.68
CA GLN A 18 22.89 -14.01 1.96
C GLN A 18 24.13 -13.14 2.13
N GLU A 19 24.72 -13.09 3.32
CA GLU A 19 25.94 -12.35 3.55
C GLU A 19 27.12 -12.90 2.73
N VAL A 20 27.29 -14.22 2.65
CA VAL A 20 28.32 -14.85 1.82
C VAL A 20 28.12 -14.51 0.35
N LEU A 21 26.88 -14.61 -0.17
CA LEU A 21 26.55 -14.24 -1.54
C LEU A 21 26.87 -12.75 -1.80
N MET A 22 26.45 -11.85 -0.92
CA MET A 22 26.68 -10.42 -1.11
C MET A 22 28.17 -10.06 -1.04
N ARG A 23 28.96 -10.72 -0.19
CA ARG A 23 30.42 -10.56 -0.16
C ARG A 23 31.07 -11.00 -1.48
N SER A 24 30.58 -12.11 -2.09
CA SER A 24 31.09 -12.57 -3.39
C SER A 24 30.78 -11.60 -4.54
N LEU A 25 29.82 -10.70 -4.36
CA LEU A 25 29.40 -9.68 -5.33
C LEU A 25 30.08 -8.32 -5.11
N ASP A 26 31.06 -8.26 -4.18
CA ASP A 26 31.80 -7.05 -3.83
C ASP A 26 30.86 -5.91 -3.34
N VAL A 27 29.92 -6.28 -2.45
CA VAL A 27 28.99 -5.33 -1.82
C VAL A 27 29.69 -4.64 -0.65
N GLY A 28 29.78 -3.30 -0.73
CA GLY A 28 30.47 -2.49 0.28
C GLY A 28 29.67 -2.28 1.58
N LYS A 29 28.33 -2.17 1.49
CA LYS A 29 27.44 -2.01 2.65
C LYS A 29 26.20 -2.88 2.48
N MET A 30 25.73 -3.50 3.57
CA MET A 30 24.57 -4.38 3.56
C MET A 30 23.52 -3.95 4.58
N TYR A 31 22.26 -3.93 4.14
CA TYR A 31 21.09 -3.66 4.95
C TYR A 31 20.21 -4.93 5.01
N ILE A 32 19.85 -5.37 6.21
CA ILE A 32 19.08 -6.60 6.41
C ILE A 32 17.88 -6.33 7.30
N ASP A 33 16.67 -6.49 6.75
CA ASP A 33 15.46 -6.52 7.53
C ASP A 33 15.15 -7.93 8.03
N LYS A 34 15.10 -8.09 9.36
CA LYS A 34 14.65 -9.33 10.03
C LYS A 34 13.16 -9.22 10.29
N MET A 35 12.34 -10.00 9.57
CA MET A 35 10.88 -9.88 9.65
C MET A 35 10.24 -11.10 10.30
N SER A 36 9.50 -10.88 11.39
CA SER A 36 8.42 -11.77 11.80
C SER A 36 7.23 -11.54 10.87
N GLY A 37 6.55 -12.61 10.41
CA GLY A 37 5.58 -12.59 9.29
C GLY A 37 4.38 -11.63 9.37
N LYS A 38 4.29 -10.76 10.38
CA LYS A 38 3.23 -9.77 10.58
C LYS A 38 3.66 -8.31 10.41
N SER A 39 4.95 -7.98 10.53
CA SER A 39 5.39 -6.59 10.44
C SER A 39 5.50 -6.12 8.97
N LYS A 40 4.92 -4.96 8.69
CA LYS A 40 5.06 -4.25 7.41
C LYS A 40 6.26 -3.31 7.39
N ASP A 41 6.84 -3.03 8.56
CA ASP A 41 7.92 -2.06 8.71
C ASP A 41 9.23 -2.63 8.20
N ARG A 42 9.94 -1.85 7.41
CA ARG A 42 11.24 -2.16 6.82
C ARG A 42 12.23 -1.04 7.16
N PRO A 43 12.69 -0.96 8.42
CA PRO A 43 13.56 0.13 8.85
C PRO A 43 14.86 0.15 8.07
N GLN A 44 15.44 -1.02 7.75
CA GLN A 44 16.69 -1.12 7.00
C GLN A 44 16.52 -0.75 5.53
N LEU A 45 15.38 -1.06 4.90
CA LEU A 45 15.07 -0.58 3.55
C LEU A 45 14.96 0.94 3.52
N ASN A 46 14.25 1.53 4.48
CA ASN A 46 14.11 2.99 4.55
C ASN A 46 15.45 3.68 4.80
N GLU A 47 16.24 3.18 5.75
CA GLU A 47 17.59 3.67 6.00
C GLU A 47 18.48 3.55 4.76
N MET A 48 18.41 2.44 4.03
CA MET A 48 19.10 2.29 2.76
C MET A 48 18.67 3.37 1.76
N LEU A 49 17.34 3.54 1.56
CA LEU A 49 16.82 4.53 0.64
C LEU A 49 17.29 5.95 0.96
N ASP A 50 17.37 6.30 2.25
CA ASP A 50 17.80 7.63 2.69
C ASP A 50 19.30 7.86 2.44
N ASN A 51 20.12 6.81 2.50
CA ASN A 51 21.57 6.86 2.34
C ASN A 51 22.06 6.61 0.89
N LEU A 52 21.18 6.30 -0.07
CA LEU A 52 21.57 6.11 -1.47
C LEU A 52 22.06 7.41 -2.09
N CYS A 53 23.18 7.32 -2.81
CA CYS A 53 23.78 8.40 -3.60
C CYS A 53 23.74 8.06 -5.10
N GLU A 54 23.80 9.10 -5.94
CA GLU A 54 23.91 8.95 -7.39
C GLU A 54 25.12 8.07 -7.78
N GLY A 55 24.92 7.15 -8.71
CA GLY A 55 25.93 6.18 -9.15
C GLY A 55 26.08 4.95 -8.24
N ASP A 56 25.28 4.80 -7.20
CA ASP A 56 25.20 3.56 -6.43
C ASP A 56 24.46 2.46 -7.19
N ILE A 57 24.72 1.20 -6.80
CA ILE A 57 24.04 0.03 -7.36
C ILE A 57 23.45 -0.78 -6.21
N VAL A 58 22.12 -0.89 -6.17
CA VAL A 58 21.45 -1.75 -5.20
C VAL A 58 21.41 -3.18 -5.71
N VAL A 59 21.96 -4.11 -4.93
CA VAL A 59 22.08 -5.54 -5.25
C VAL A 59 21.23 -6.36 -4.30
N VAL A 60 20.41 -7.27 -4.84
CA VAL A 60 19.61 -8.23 -4.07
C VAL A 60 19.82 -9.67 -4.55
N GLU A 61 19.62 -10.64 -3.68
CA GLU A 61 19.62 -12.06 -4.07
C GLU A 61 18.48 -12.36 -5.05
N SER A 62 17.27 -11.85 -4.76
CA SER A 62 16.07 -12.00 -5.60
C SER A 62 15.11 -10.82 -5.42
N ILE A 63 14.30 -10.55 -6.44
CA ILE A 63 13.26 -9.52 -6.41
C ILE A 63 12.31 -9.70 -5.23
N SER A 64 11.99 -10.94 -4.87
CA SER A 64 11.09 -11.26 -3.76
C SER A 64 11.64 -10.84 -2.38
N ARG A 65 12.94 -10.57 -2.26
CA ARG A 65 13.55 -10.00 -1.05
C ARG A 65 13.34 -8.49 -0.96
N LEU A 66 13.32 -7.81 -2.09
CA LEU A 66 13.12 -6.36 -2.15
C LEU A 66 11.62 -6.00 -2.11
N ALA A 67 10.83 -6.61 -2.98
CA ALA A 67 9.43 -6.24 -3.20
C ALA A 67 8.45 -7.36 -2.82
N ARG A 68 7.23 -6.99 -2.45
CA ARG A 68 6.13 -7.91 -2.10
C ARG A 68 5.12 -8.09 -3.24
N SER A 69 5.13 -7.20 -4.20
CA SER A 69 4.29 -7.19 -5.39
C SER A 69 5.00 -6.48 -6.53
N THR A 70 4.52 -6.67 -7.75
CA THR A 70 5.02 -5.95 -8.93
C THR A 70 4.92 -4.43 -8.76
N LYS A 71 3.83 -3.96 -8.17
CA LYS A 71 3.64 -2.53 -7.87
C LYS A 71 4.68 -2.00 -6.88
N ASP A 72 4.98 -2.75 -5.80
CA ASP A 72 6.00 -2.40 -4.80
C ASP A 72 7.39 -2.32 -5.44
N LEU A 73 7.71 -3.29 -6.33
CA LEU A 73 8.95 -3.30 -7.10
C LEU A 73 9.10 -2.05 -7.97
N LEU A 74 8.10 -1.75 -8.78
CA LEU A 74 8.12 -0.58 -9.67
C LEU A 74 8.31 0.72 -8.91
N SER A 75 7.56 0.90 -7.81
CA SER A 75 7.69 2.10 -6.96
C SER A 75 9.09 2.25 -6.32
N LEU A 76 9.75 1.13 -5.98
CA LEU A 76 11.11 1.16 -5.47
C LEU A 76 12.13 1.49 -6.57
N ILE A 77 11.94 0.92 -7.77
CA ILE A 77 12.83 1.20 -8.91
C ILE A 77 12.69 2.64 -9.38
N GLU A 78 11.48 3.21 -9.40
CA GLU A 78 11.25 4.63 -9.66
C GLU A 78 12.07 5.51 -8.69
N LYS A 79 12.04 5.21 -7.39
CA LYS A 79 12.84 5.93 -6.38
C LYS A 79 14.36 5.77 -6.60
N PHE A 80 14.82 4.61 -7.06
CA PHE A 80 16.21 4.41 -7.40
C PHE A 80 16.60 5.26 -8.60
N GLN A 81 15.77 5.27 -9.66
CA GLN A 81 16.01 6.07 -10.86
C GLN A 81 16.01 7.58 -10.57
N GLU A 82 15.09 8.07 -9.72
CA GLU A 82 15.05 9.47 -9.27
C GLU A 82 16.35 9.89 -8.55
N LYS A 83 17.03 8.94 -7.90
CA LYS A 83 18.31 9.15 -7.23
C LYS A 83 19.53 8.81 -8.11
N GLY A 84 19.34 8.43 -9.37
CA GLY A 84 20.44 8.01 -10.25
C GLY A 84 21.11 6.71 -9.82
N VAL A 85 20.34 5.78 -9.22
CA VAL A 85 20.82 4.50 -8.67
C VAL A 85 20.34 3.35 -9.54
N ASP A 86 21.24 2.42 -9.86
CA ASP A 86 20.91 1.19 -10.58
C ASP A 86 20.50 0.07 -9.63
N PHE A 87 19.74 -0.89 -10.16
CA PHE A 87 19.25 -2.05 -9.41
C PHE A 87 19.63 -3.36 -10.11
N VAL A 88 20.15 -4.32 -9.32
CA VAL A 88 20.54 -5.65 -9.81
C VAL A 88 19.94 -6.75 -8.94
N SER A 89 19.23 -7.69 -9.55
CA SER A 89 18.78 -8.93 -8.93
C SER A 89 19.52 -10.13 -9.50
N GLN A 90 20.18 -10.89 -8.63
CA GLN A 90 21.06 -11.99 -9.05
C GLN A 90 20.29 -13.19 -9.60
N LYS A 91 19.25 -13.62 -8.87
CA LYS A 91 18.49 -14.83 -9.24
C LYS A 91 17.75 -14.67 -10.57
N GLU A 92 17.17 -13.51 -10.82
CA GLU A 92 16.41 -13.21 -12.01
C GLU A 92 17.31 -12.66 -13.14
N SER A 93 18.62 -12.49 -12.91
CA SER A 93 19.56 -11.87 -13.86
C SER A 93 19.01 -10.53 -14.40
N PHE A 94 18.43 -9.74 -13.50
CA PHE A 94 17.78 -8.48 -13.82
C PHE A 94 18.68 -7.31 -13.43
N ASP A 95 18.99 -6.42 -14.38
CA ASP A 95 19.89 -5.28 -14.21
C ASP A 95 19.32 -4.06 -14.94
N THR A 96 18.95 -3.02 -14.19
CA THR A 96 18.33 -1.81 -14.73
C THR A 96 19.26 -0.93 -15.54
N SER A 97 20.57 -1.12 -15.44
CA SER A 97 21.56 -0.40 -16.26
C SER A 97 21.56 -0.88 -17.73
N THR A 98 21.08 -2.11 -17.97
CA THR A 98 21.10 -2.75 -19.28
C THR A 98 19.83 -2.45 -20.09
N PRO A 99 19.91 -2.46 -21.45
CA PRO A 99 18.72 -2.36 -22.30
C PRO A 99 17.68 -3.46 -22.03
N GLN A 100 18.14 -4.68 -21.74
CA GLN A 100 17.27 -5.82 -21.40
C GLN A 100 16.53 -5.57 -20.10
N GLY A 101 17.19 -5.03 -19.07
CA GLY A 101 16.57 -4.69 -17.80
C GLY A 101 15.53 -3.58 -17.97
N LYS A 102 15.82 -2.56 -18.76
CA LYS A 102 14.83 -1.50 -19.09
C LYS A 102 13.61 -2.05 -19.81
N PHE A 103 13.79 -2.96 -20.74
CA PHE A 103 12.69 -3.67 -21.40
C PHE A 103 11.85 -4.47 -20.38
N MET A 104 12.50 -5.24 -19.50
CA MET A 104 11.81 -6.01 -18.46
C MET A 104 11.01 -5.11 -17.50
N LEU A 105 11.47 -3.90 -17.19
CA LEU A 105 10.69 -2.92 -16.42
C LEU A 105 9.37 -2.55 -17.11
N THR A 106 9.42 -2.34 -18.43
CA THR A 106 8.22 -2.06 -19.22
C THR A 106 7.22 -3.22 -19.15
N VAL A 107 7.72 -4.47 -19.21
CA VAL A 107 6.88 -5.66 -19.07
C VAL A 107 6.26 -5.73 -17.66
N PHE A 108 7.03 -5.48 -16.60
CA PHE A 108 6.50 -5.46 -15.22
C PHE A 108 5.46 -4.35 -15.04
N ALA A 109 5.66 -3.17 -15.63
CA ALA A 109 4.69 -2.09 -15.59
C ALA A 109 3.36 -2.50 -16.25
N ALA A 110 3.43 -3.10 -17.45
CA ALA A 110 2.25 -3.61 -18.16
C ALA A 110 1.52 -4.72 -17.37
N MET A 111 2.26 -5.63 -16.71
CA MET A 111 1.67 -6.66 -15.83
C MET A 111 0.97 -6.05 -14.61
N ALA A 112 1.57 -5.06 -13.96
CA ALA A 112 0.97 -4.39 -12.81
C ALA A 112 -0.32 -3.66 -13.19
N GLU A 113 -0.37 -3.05 -14.39
CA GLU A 113 -1.58 -2.43 -14.92
C GLU A 113 -2.68 -3.46 -15.17
N LEU A 114 -2.35 -4.57 -15.83
CA LEU A 114 -3.29 -5.67 -16.08
C LEU A 114 -3.84 -6.25 -14.76
N GLU A 115 -3.00 -6.48 -13.75
CA GLU A 115 -3.45 -6.94 -12.42
C GLU A 115 -4.41 -5.94 -11.77
N ARG A 116 -4.14 -4.63 -11.92
CA ARG A 116 -5.01 -3.57 -11.40
C ARG A 116 -6.37 -3.57 -12.09
N GLU A 117 -6.39 -3.66 -13.41
CA GLU A 117 -7.61 -3.73 -14.20
C GLU A 117 -8.46 -4.95 -13.85
N GLN A 118 -7.84 -6.14 -13.80
CA GLN A 118 -8.51 -7.39 -13.41
C GLN A 118 -9.09 -7.31 -12.00
N THR A 119 -8.35 -6.72 -11.05
CA THR A 119 -8.83 -6.54 -9.67
C THR A 119 -10.02 -5.59 -9.63
N GLY A 120 -9.94 -4.48 -10.37
CA GLY A 120 -11.05 -3.52 -10.51
C GLY A 120 -12.29 -4.17 -11.15
N GLN A 121 -12.10 -4.99 -12.17
CA GLN A 121 -13.19 -5.72 -12.82
C GLN A 121 -13.86 -6.70 -11.84
N ARG A 122 -13.10 -7.53 -11.13
CA ARG A 122 -13.63 -8.47 -10.12
C ARG A 122 -14.37 -7.74 -9.01
N GLN A 123 -13.89 -6.57 -8.58
CA GLN A 123 -14.60 -5.74 -7.60
C GLN A 123 -15.94 -5.25 -8.14
N LYS A 124 -15.99 -4.75 -9.37
CA LYS A 124 -17.23 -4.29 -10.01
C LYS A 124 -18.24 -5.45 -10.14
N GLU A 125 -17.79 -6.61 -10.59
CA GLU A 125 -18.60 -7.83 -10.69
C GLU A 125 -19.11 -8.28 -9.32
N GLY A 126 -18.23 -8.29 -8.30
CA GLY A 126 -18.63 -8.62 -6.93
C GLY A 126 -19.68 -7.66 -6.36
N ILE A 127 -19.55 -6.36 -6.62
CA ILE A 127 -20.56 -5.36 -6.24
C ILE A 127 -21.86 -5.56 -7.04
N ALA A 128 -21.76 -5.86 -8.33
CA ALA A 128 -22.92 -6.09 -9.18
C ALA A 128 -23.72 -7.32 -8.74
N ALA A 129 -23.04 -8.35 -8.28
CA ALA A 129 -23.65 -9.60 -7.79
C ALA A 129 -24.25 -9.49 -6.36
N MET A 130 -24.04 -8.37 -5.65
CA MET A 130 -24.63 -8.19 -4.32
C MET A 130 -26.16 -8.10 -4.40
N PRO A 131 -26.90 -8.77 -3.49
CA PRO A 131 -28.36 -8.64 -3.41
C PRO A 131 -28.76 -7.19 -3.16
N VAL A 132 -29.89 -6.80 -3.73
CA VAL A 132 -30.49 -5.49 -3.52
C VAL A 132 -31.66 -5.66 -2.56
N VAL A 133 -31.55 -5.08 -1.36
CA VAL A 133 -32.59 -5.06 -0.33
C VAL A 133 -32.98 -3.59 -0.12
N ASP A 134 -34.27 -3.28 -0.21
CA ASP A 134 -34.82 -1.92 -0.08
C ASP A 134 -34.11 -0.87 -0.98
N GLY A 135 -33.77 -1.27 -2.21
CA GLY A 135 -33.11 -0.40 -3.18
C GLY A 135 -31.60 -0.16 -2.90
N LYS A 136 -31.01 -0.86 -1.92
CA LYS A 136 -29.59 -0.78 -1.58
C LYS A 136 -28.89 -2.13 -1.74
N ARG A 137 -27.64 -2.10 -2.24
CA ARG A 137 -26.82 -3.32 -2.33
C ARG A 137 -26.30 -3.66 -0.94
N GLU A 138 -26.45 -4.91 -0.53
CA GLU A 138 -26.03 -5.42 0.77
C GLU A 138 -25.07 -6.60 0.63
N SER A 139 -24.11 -6.70 1.56
CA SER A 139 -23.20 -7.83 1.61
C SER A 139 -23.93 -9.09 2.07
N ALA A 140 -23.92 -10.13 1.26
CA ALA A 140 -24.51 -11.43 1.60
C ALA A 140 -23.94 -12.06 2.90
N LYS A 141 -22.68 -11.72 3.27
CA LYS A 141 -22.03 -12.22 4.49
C LYS A 141 -22.41 -11.47 5.75
N THR A 142 -22.64 -10.16 5.66
CA THR A 142 -22.76 -9.28 6.83
C THR A 142 -24.10 -8.58 6.94
N GLY A 143 -24.97 -8.66 5.90
CA GLY A 143 -26.21 -7.91 5.83
C GLY A 143 -26.04 -6.39 5.88
N ARG A 144 -24.81 -5.89 5.69
CA ARG A 144 -24.53 -4.44 5.73
C ARG A 144 -24.60 -3.83 4.34
N GLY A 145 -25.23 -2.67 4.26
CA GLY A 145 -25.30 -1.90 3.02
C GLY A 145 -23.90 -1.53 2.51
N PHE A 146 -23.76 -1.45 1.18
CA PHE A 146 -22.51 -1.03 0.55
C PHE A 146 -22.24 0.45 0.83
N GLY A 147 -21.07 0.75 1.33
CA GLY A 147 -20.62 2.09 1.69
C GLY A 147 -20.24 2.23 3.17
N ARG A 148 -19.88 3.46 3.56
CA ARG A 148 -19.57 3.75 4.95
C ARG A 148 -20.85 3.60 5.79
N PRO A 149 -20.84 2.85 6.92
CA PRO A 149 -21.99 2.74 7.80
C PRO A 149 -22.49 4.12 8.20
N LYS A 150 -23.81 4.33 8.13
CA LYS A 150 -24.41 5.54 8.68
C LYS A 150 -24.25 5.47 10.20
N GLN A 151 -23.63 6.48 10.78
CA GLN A 151 -23.56 6.62 12.23
C GLN A 151 -24.98 6.89 12.74
N GLU A 152 -25.50 6.02 13.60
CA GLU A 152 -26.77 6.26 14.28
C GLU A 152 -26.58 7.42 15.27
N ILE A 153 -27.40 8.42 15.19
CA ILE A 153 -27.38 9.61 16.05
C ILE A 153 -28.82 9.79 16.53
N ASP A 154 -29.01 9.67 17.83
CA ASP A 154 -30.32 9.67 18.45
C ASP A 154 -31.08 10.99 18.29
N SER A 155 -30.39 12.13 18.31
CA SER A 155 -30.94 13.44 17.96
C SER A 155 -29.87 14.38 17.43
N ILE A 156 -30.24 15.25 16.50
CA ILE A 156 -29.35 16.24 15.87
C ILE A 156 -29.60 17.63 16.47
N ASP A 157 -30.61 17.75 17.34
CA ASP A 157 -31.03 19.02 17.88
C ASP A 157 -29.93 19.66 18.74
N LEU A 158 -29.82 20.98 18.61
CA LEU A 158 -28.98 21.79 19.48
C LEU A 158 -29.60 21.80 20.89
N LYS A 159 -28.76 21.57 21.89
CA LYS A 159 -29.14 21.82 23.28
C LYS A 159 -29.19 23.32 23.54
N ASP A 160 -29.96 23.76 24.54
CA ASP A 160 -30.06 25.17 24.90
C ASP A 160 -28.68 25.80 25.10
N GLY A 161 -28.38 26.82 24.29
CA GLY A 161 -27.12 27.54 24.32
C GLY A 161 -25.95 26.85 23.59
N GLU A 162 -26.15 25.64 23.01
CA GLU A 162 -25.10 24.89 22.31
C GLU A 162 -24.87 25.44 20.90
N THR A 163 -23.61 25.66 20.52
CA THR A 163 -23.24 26.02 19.16
C THR A 163 -23.16 24.79 18.26
N VAL A 164 -23.30 24.98 16.93
CA VAL A 164 -23.12 23.89 15.94
C VAL A 164 -21.76 23.19 16.08
N VAL A 165 -20.73 23.92 16.51
CA VAL A 165 -19.37 23.36 16.69
C VAL A 165 -19.35 22.39 17.86
N GLU A 166 -19.95 22.76 18.98
CA GLU A 166 -20.05 21.94 20.17
C GLU A 166 -20.94 20.72 19.94
N ALA A 167 -22.06 20.90 19.23
CA ALA A 167 -22.92 19.79 18.83
C ALA A 167 -22.15 18.79 17.92
N CYS A 168 -21.36 19.26 16.96
CA CYS A 168 -20.51 18.41 16.14
C CYS A 168 -19.48 17.64 16.96
N ALA A 169 -18.86 18.29 17.95
CA ALA A 169 -17.90 17.64 18.85
C ALA A 169 -18.58 16.57 19.73
N ARG A 170 -19.74 16.88 20.32
CA ARG A 170 -20.55 15.97 21.14
C ARG A 170 -20.99 14.74 20.34
N LEU A 171 -21.42 14.94 19.09
CA LEU A 171 -21.93 13.87 18.23
C LEU A 171 -20.82 13.13 17.45
N GLY A 172 -19.58 13.57 17.53
CA GLY A 172 -18.44 12.98 16.81
C GLY A 172 -18.58 13.06 15.28
N ILE A 173 -19.23 14.11 14.76
CA ILE A 173 -19.50 14.28 13.32
C ILE A 173 -18.92 15.58 12.77
N SER A 174 -18.70 15.62 11.44
CA SER A 174 -18.29 16.85 10.78
C SER A 174 -19.47 17.84 10.62
N ARG A 175 -19.16 19.15 10.52
CA ARG A 175 -20.17 20.20 10.26
C ARG A 175 -20.98 19.90 8.99
N SER A 176 -20.35 19.40 7.92
CA SER A 176 -21.04 19.03 6.69
C SER A 176 -22.04 17.89 6.89
N THR A 177 -21.70 16.90 7.73
CA THR A 177 -22.58 15.81 8.11
C THR A 177 -23.75 16.32 8.95
N TYR A 178 -23.49 17.23 9.91
CA TYR A 178 -24.52 17.87 10.73
C TYR A 178 -25.55 18.59 9.86
N HIS A 179 -25.14 19.52 9.01
CA HIS A 179 -26.03 20.29 8.17
C HIS A 179 -26.79 19.45 7.13
N ARG A 180 -26.18 18.39 6.60
CA ARG A 180 -26.86 17.45 5.72
C ARG A 180 -28.00 16.74 6.46
N ARG A 181 -27.77 16.25 7.67
CA ARG A 181 -28.77 15.53 8.45
C ARG A 181 -29.90 16.45 8.96
N MET A 182 -29.56 17.69 9.32
CA MET A 182 -30.60 18.68 9.66
C MET A 182 -31.54 18.94 8.48
N ARG A 183 -31.02 19.00 7.24
CA ARG A 183 -31.85 19.12 6.04
C ARG A 183 -32.72 17.86 5.82
N GLU A 184 -32.16 16.66 6.01
CA GLU A 184 -32.89 15.40 5.89
C GLU A 184 -34.04 15.33 6.93
N ALA A 185 -33.81 15.75 8.17
CA ALA A 185 -34.81 15.79 9.24
C ALA A 185 -35.93 16.82 8.95
N SER A 186 -35.57 18.00 8.44
CA SER A 186 -36.53 19.05 8.07
C SER A 186 -37.44 18.65 6.91
N THR A 187 -36.96 17.78 5.99
CA THR A 187 -37.80 17.27 4.87
C THR A 187 -38.72 16.12 5.27
N CYS A 188 -38.37 15.38 6.34
CA CYS A 188 -39.21 14.23 6.81
C CYS A 188 -40.36 14.67 7.73
N GLY A 189 -40.33 15.89 8.28
CA GLY A 189 -41.36 16.45 9.14
C GLY A 189 -42.51 17.19 8.42
N LEU A 190 -42.59 17.14 7.10
CA LEU A 190 -43.57 17.77 6.25
C LEU A 190 -44.52 16.76 5.54
N SER A 191 -44.73 15.59 6.18
CA SER A 191 -45.68 14.57 5.65
C SER A 191 -46.82 14.38 6.63
#